data_226c1d035aa9ee763f2ad3310805a4a1
#
_entry.id   226c1d035aa9ee763f2ad3310805a4a1
#
_cell.length_a   1.000
_cell.length_b   1.000
_cell.length_c   1.000
_cell.angle_alpha   90.00
_cell.angle_beta   90.00
_cell.angle_gamma   90.00
#
_symmetry.space_group_name_H-M   'P 1'
#
loop_
_entity.id
_entity.type
_entity.pdbx_description
1 polymer ?
#
loop_
_entity_poly.entity_id
_entity_poly.type
_entity_poly.pdbx_seq_one_letter_code
_entity_poly.pdbx_strand_id
1 'polypeptide(L)'
;MQSRFKNIIKQFNADRTNVIIVLSILALVFILLLSSCASKVQSLEPESTGYLVVATVPVVTTLPVPETTSAPTTTMPDLSGVDWTALAREQYGKCGEYHDLAISVGWPEEEWKHLQQVIYRESRCQTDAWNGHDSGLTQINQIHTKWLSDMGWSHPDDMFDPEKNLTFAFRLWQGSGWKPWRFSGSTFGQ
;
A
#
# COMPACT_ATOMS: atom_id res chain seq x y z
N MET A 1 -42.07 -26.05 13.76
CA MET A 1 -40.86 -25.67 13.02
C MET A 1 -40.97 -24.29 12.36
N GLN A 2 -42.14 -23.90 11.84
CA GLN A 2 -42.36 -22.58 11.15
C GLN A 2 -42.22 -21.32 12.03
N SER A 3 -42.52 -21.40 13.36
CA SER A 3 -42.45 -20.20 14.22
C SER A 3 -41.02 -19.73 14.52
N ARG A 4 -40.06 -20.65 14.61
CA ARG A 4 -38.64 -20.31 14.84
C ARG A 4 -38.01 -19.62 13.61
N PHE A 5 -38.40 -20.03 12.42
CA PHE A 5 -37.87 -19.44 11.17
C PHE A 5 -38.36 -17.99 11.00
N LYS A 6 -39.61 -17.68 11.32
CA LYS A 6 -40.16 -16.32 11.28
C LYS A 6 -39.45 -15.37 12.26
N ASN A 7 -39.06 -15.86 13.45
CA ASN A 7 -38.34 -15.05 14.43
C ASN A 7 -36.90 -14.73 13.98
N ILE A 8 -36.22 -15.68 13.35
CA ILE A 8 -34.88 -15.48 12.81
C ILE A 8 -34.89 -14.40 11.70
N ILE A 9 -35.86 -14.48 10.78
CA ILE A 9 -35.98 -13.47 9.71
C ILE A 9 -36.30 -12.08 10.26
N LYS A 10 -37.14 -12.00 11.29
CA LYS A 10 -37.48 -10.73 11.93
C LYS A 10 -36.28 -10.11 12.65
N GLN A 11 -35.45 -10.92 13.30
CA GLN A 11 -34.21 -10.47 13.96
C GLN A 11 -33.17 -10.00 12.93
N PHE A 12 -33.00 -10.73 11.82
CA PHE A 12 -32.10 -10.38 10.76
C PHE A 12 -32.45 -9.05 10.08
N ASN A 13 -33.76 -8.78 9.91
CA ASN A 13 -34.21 -7.50 9.33
C ASN A 13 -34.05 -6.33 10.32
N ALA A 14 -34.24 -6.55 11.63
CA ALA A 14 -34.01 -5.52 12.65
C ALA A 14 -32.54 -5.11 12.73
N ASP A 15 -31.61 -6.06 12.63
CA ASP A 15 -30.17 -5.78 12.63
C ASP A 15 -29.73 -4.97 11.39
N ARG A 16 -30.27 -5.29 10.22
CA ARG A 16 -30.00 -4.51 8.98
C ARG A 16 -30.50 -3.07 9.10
N THR A 17 -31.68 -2.87 9.68
CA THR A 17 -32.27 -1.52 9.86
C THR A 17 -31.41 -0.70 10.84
N ASN A 18 -30.92 -1.29 11.92
CA ASN A 18 -30.05 -0.63 12.87
C ASN A 18 -28.70 -0.24 12.25
N VAL A 19 -28.11 -1.11 11.43
CA VAL A 19 -26.85 -0.80 10.68
C VAL A 19 -27.04 0.36 9.73
N ILE A 20 -28.16 0.41 9.00
CA ILE A 20 -28.45 1.51 8.05
C ILE A 20 -28.60 2.84 8.81
N ILE A 21 -29.32 2.84 9.95
CA ILE A 21 -29.49 4.03 10.77
C ILE A 21 -28.15 4.55 11.29
N VAL A 22 -27.29 3.67 11.80
CA VAL A 22 -25.95 4.05 12.31
C VAL A 22 -25.09 4.64 11.18
N LEU A 23 -25.07 4.03 10.00
CA LEU A 23 -24.31 4.53 8.85
C LEU A 23 -24.84 5.89 8.37
N SER A 24 -26.16 6.11 8.40
CA SER A 24 -26.76 7.39 8.04
C SER A 24 -26.38 8.51 9.00
N ILE A 25 -26.36 8.21 10.31
CA ILE A 25 -25.93 9.18 11.35
C ILE A 25 -24.44 9.52 11.18
N LEU A 26 -23.59 8.53 10.93
CA LEU A 26 -22.16 8.76 10.70
C LEU A 26 -21.90 9.63 9.45
N ALA A 27 -22.65 9.40 8.37
CA ALA A 27 -22.57 10.22 7.16
C ALA A 27 -22.98 11.68 7.41
N LEU A 28 -24.05 11.90 8.18
CA LEU A 28 -24.49 13.25 8.56
C LEU A 28 -23.46 13.98 9.44
N VAL A 29 -22.86 13.30 10.42
CA VAL A 29 -21.80 13.86 11.26
C VAL A 29 -20.58 14.23 10.44
N PHE A 30 -20.21 13.38 9.47
CA PHE A 30 -19.07 13.65 8.58
C PHE A 30 -19.30 14.88 7.68
N ILE A 31 -20.52 15.06 7.15
CA ILE A 31 -20.90 16.24 6.36
C ILE A 31 -20.86 17.51 7.22
N LEU A 32 -21.32 17.46 8.46
CA LEU A 32 -21.27 18.61 9.38
C LEU A 32 -19.82 19.00 9.76
N LEU A 33 -18.93 18.01 9.91
CA LEU A 33 -17.50 18.27 10.18
C LEU A 33 -16.79 18.92 8.98
N LEU A 34 -17.13 18.53 7.75
CA LEU A 34 -16.58 19.14 6.53
C LEU A 34 -17.07 20.58 6.34
N SER A 35 -18.30 20.90 6.74
CA SER A 35 -18.84 22.28 6.67
C SER A 35 -18.16 23.27 7.62
N SER A 36 -17.56 22.80 8.72
CA SER A 36 -16.84 23.64 9.68
C SER A 36 -15.44 24.08 9.23
N CYS A 37 -14.86 23.46 8.19
CA CYS A 37 -13.52 23.80 7.68
C CYS A 37 -13.51 24.84 6.54
N ALA A 38 -14.67 25.28 6.03
CA ALA A 38 -14.73 26.16 4.86
C ALA A 38 -14.67 27.67 5.16
N SER A 39 -14.41 28.10 6.40
CA SER A 39 -14.45 29.50 6.78
C SER A 39 -13.12 30.01 7.32
N LYS A 40 -12.04 29.97 6.55
CA LYS A 40 -10.84 30.83 6.72
C LYS A 40 -9.85 30.68 5.55
N VAL A 41 -10.23 31.17 4.40
CA VAL A 41 -9.24 31.62 3.42
C VAL A 41 -9.48 33.12 3.26
N GLN A 42 -8.77 33.92 4.04
CA GLN A 42 -8.66 35.36 3.88
C GLN A 42 -7.62 35.60 2.79
N SER A 43 -8.06 36.17 1.70
CA SER A 43 -7.26 36.68 0.59
C SER A 43 -6.34 37.79 1.13
N LEU A 44 -5.04 37.58 1.07
CA LEU A 44 -4.03 38.62 1.21
C LEU A 44 -3.69 39.12 -0.20
N GLU A 45 -4.26 40.26 -0.58
CA GLU A 45 -3.77 41.07 -1.70
C GLU A 45 -2.41 41.68 -1.32
N PRO A 46 -1.45 41.70 -2.24
CA PRO A 46 -0.20 42.41 -2.02
C PRO A 46 -0.37 43.91 -2.34
N GLU A 47 -0.37 44.74 -1.32
CA GLU A 47 -0.25 46.19 -1.47
C GLU A 47 1.15 46.56 -2.00
N SER A 48 1.17 47.06 -3.24
CA SER A 48 2.33 47.65 -3.87
C SER A 48 2.54 49.08 -3.33
N THR A 49 3.41 49.25 -2.36
CA THR A 49 3.88 50.59 -1.97
C THR A 49 5.35 50.70 -2.37
N GLY A 50 5.59 51.43 -3.44
CA GLY A 50 6.92 51.74 -3.91
C GLY A 50 7.65 52.71 -2.96
N TYR A 51 8.77 52.27 -2.42
CA TYR A 51 9.76 53.15 -1.80
C TYR A 51 11.08 53.09 -2.60
N LEU A 52 11.42 54.22 -3.22
CA LEU A 52 12.76 54.46 -3.75
C LEU A 52 13.70 54.65 -2.54
N VAL A 53 14.43 53.60 -2.18
CA VAL A 53 15.56 53.70 -1.26
C VAL A 53 16.84 53.85 -2.06
N VAL A 54 17.40 55.05 -1.99
CA VAL A 54 18.78 55.28 -2.49
C VAL A 54 19.75 54.57 -1.54
N ALA A 55 20.25 53.41 -1.96
CA ALA A 55 21.21 52.67 -1.19
C ALA A 55 22.62 53.30 -1.36
N THR A 56 23.11 53.93 -0.31
CA THR A 56 24.54 54.25 -0.13
C THR A 56 25.25 52.88 0.09
N VAL A 57 26.18 52.55 -0.82
CA VAL A 57 26.97 51.33 -0.75
C VAL A 57 27.97 51.45 0.40
N PRO A 58 27.93 50.60 1.42
CA PRO A 58 29.00 50.56 2.42
C PRO A 58 30.24 49.86 1.78
N VAL A 59 31.41 50.43 2.03
CA VAL A 59 32.72 49.86 1.70
C VAL A 59 32.83 48.47 2.37
N VAL A 60 32.89 47.42 1.55
CA VAL A 60 33.10 46.06 2.05
C VAL A 60 34.56 45.91 2.45
N THR A 61 34.80 45.91 3.76
CA THR A 61 36.07 45.43 4.33
C THR A 61 36.17 43.94 4.09
N THR A 62 37.10 43.52 3.26
CA THR A 62 37.37 42.11 2.98
C THR A 62 37.93 41.44 4.25
N LEU A 63 37.07 40.65 4.94
CA LEU A 63 37.54 39.73 5.94
C LEU A 63 38.27 38.55 5.24
N PRO A 64 39.35 38.00 5.85
CA PRO A 64 40.03 36.85 5.27
C PRO A 64 39.08 35.69 5.15
N VAL A 65 38.99 35.09 3.95
CA VAL A 65 38.24 33.88 3.66
C VAL A 65 38.84 32.77 4.55
N PRO A 66 38.04 32.09 5.39
CA PRO A 66 38.54 30.92 6.11
C PRO A 66 38.95 29.85 5.09
N GLU A 67 40.15 29.32 5.25
CA GLU A 67 40.62 28.15 4.46
C GLU A 67 39.58 27.05 4.52
N THR A 68 39.08 26.67 3.34
CA THR A 68 38.13 25.58 3.18
C THR A 68 38.86 24.28 3.56
N THR A 69 38.72 23.83 4.80
CA THR A 69 39.13 22.48 5.18
C THR A 69 38.27 21.51 4.36
N SER A 70 38.91 20.84 3.39
CA SER A 70 38.25 19.82 2.59
C SER A 70 37.69 18.75 3.52
N ALA A 71 36.36 18.57 3.48
CA ALA A 71 35.68 17.51 4.23
C ALA A 71 36.28 16.15 3.83
N PRO A 72 36.44 15.22 4.76
CA PRO A 72 36.92 13.88 4.45
C PRO A 72 36.00 13.24 3.41
N THR A 73 36.55 12.84 2.27
CA THR A 73 35.83 12.09 1.23
C THR A 73 35.51 10.72 1.84
N THR A 74 34.26 10.54 2.27
CA THR A 74 33.76 9.24 2.70
C THR A 74 33.62 8.38 1.44
N THR A 75 34.59 7.51 1.19
CA THR A 75 34.50 6.52 0.11
C THR A 75 33.37 5.54 0.50
N MET A 76 32.29 5.53 -0.26
CA MET A 76 31.24 4.53 -0.07
C MET A 76 31.82 3.14 -0.34
N PRO A 77 31.46 2.11 0.46
CA PRO A 77 31.92 0.75 0.23
C PRO A 77 31.45 0.26 -1.14
N ASP A 78 32.30 -0.52 -1.80
CA ASP A 78 31.93 -1.21 -3.05
C ASP A 78 30.96 -2.36 -2.72
N LEU A 79 29.73 -2.26 -3.13
CA LEU A 79 28.66 -3.24 -2.93
C LEU A 79 28.36 -4.08 -4.19
N SER A 80 29.19 -3.98 -5.25
CA SER A 80 28.95 -4.65 -6.52
C SER A 80 28.96 -6.20 -6.44
N GLY A 81 29.55 -6.77 -5.40
CA GLY A 81 29.60 -8.22 -5.18
C GLY A 81 28.56 -8.75 -4.18
N VAL A 82 27.64 -7.93 -3.70
CA VAL A 82 26.65 -8.34 -2.70
C VAL A 82 25.50 -9.09 -3.34
N ASP A 83 25.22 -10.31 -2.87
CA ASP A 83 24.00 -11.04 -3.23
C ASP A 83 22.82 -10.57 -2.37
N TRP A 84 22.13 -9.53 -2.85
CA TRP A 84 20.98 -8.94 -2.16
C TRP A 84 19.82 -9.92 -1.98
N THR A 85 19.64 -10.86 -2.93
CA THR A 85 18.60 -11.89 -2.83
C THR A 85 18.89 -12.84 -1.68
N ALA A 86 20.15 -13.30 -1.55
CA ALA A 86 20.54 -14.16 -0.45
C ALA A 86 20.37 -13.48 0.91
N LEU A 87 20.78 -12.21 1.01
CA LEU A 87 20.62 -11.42 2.26
C LEU A 87 19.15 -11.22 2.62
N ALA A 88 18.31 -10.87 1.64
CA ALA A 88 16.87 -10.70 1.86
C ALA A 88 16.21 -12.00 2.32
N ARG A 89 16.61 -13.15 1.74
CA ARG A 89 16.10 -14.47 2.16
C ARG A 89 16.59 -14.88 3.54
N GLU A 90 17.80 -14.51 3.92
CA GLU A 90 18.32 -14.73 5.28
C GLU A 90 17.49 -13.92 6.30
N GLN A 91 17.18 -12.67 5.99
CA GLN A 91 16.49 -11.75 6.89
C GLN A 91 14.98 -12.01 6.96
N TYR A 92 14.33 -12.21 5.82
CA TYR A 92 12.87 -12.21 5.70
C TYR A 92 12.27 -13.57 5.34
N GLY A 93 13.09 -14.60 5.11
CA GLY A 93 12.64 -15.96 4.80
C GLY A 93 12.66 -16.29 3.30
N LYS A 94 12.00 -17.40 2.92
CA LYS A 94 12.18 -18.06 1.62
C LYS A 94 12.02 -17.21 0.37
N CYS A 95 11.12 -16.21 0.41
CA CYS A 95 10.87 -15.27 -0.69
C CYS A 95 11.18 -13.84 -0.23
N GLY A 96 12.19 -13.66 0.62
CA GLY A 96 12.56 -12.41 1.27
C GLY A 96 12.83 -11.25 0.30
N GLU A 97 13.26 -11.56 -0.93
CA GLU A 97 13.48 -10.58 -1.99
C GLU A 97 12.23 -9.76 -2.37
N TYR A 98 11.04 -10.24 -2.00
CA TYR A 98 9.77 -9.53 -2.23
C TYR A 98 9.23 -8.82 -0.98
N HIS A 99 9.95 -8.86 0.15
CA HIS A 99 9.49 -8.25 1.40
C HIS A 99 9.22 -6.76 1.24
N ASP A 100 10.23 -5.98 0.87
CA ASP A 100 10.12 -4.53 0.77
C ASP A 100 9.09 -4.10 -0.29
N LEU A 101 9.01 -4.85 -1.39
CA LEU A 101 7.99 -4.63 -2.41
C LEU A 101 6.57 -4.88 -1.85
N ALA A 102 6.37 -5.95 -1.09
CA ALA A 102 5.09 -6.23 -0.46
C ALA A 102 4.68 -5.11 0.50
N ILE A 103 5.60 -4.65 1.35
CA ILE A 103 5.32 -3.53 2.26
C ILE A 103 5.00 -2.25 1.48
N SER A 104 5.74 -1.97 0.40
CA SER A 104 5.53 -0.76 -0.42
C SER A 104 4.15 -0.72 -1.10
N VAL A 105 3.56 -1.87 -1.44
CA VAL A 105 2.21 -1.96 -2.03
C VAL A 105 1.10 -2.07 -0.98
N GLY A 106 1.45 -2.03 0.31
CA GLY A 106 0.50 -1.87 1.42
C GLY A 106 0.27 -3.09 2.30
N TRP A 107 0.99 -4.20 2.10
CA TRP A 107 0.89 -5.34 3.00
C TRP A 107 1.37 -4.97 4.41
N PRO A 108 0.63 -5.36 5.48
CA PRO A 108 1.09 -5.18 6.85
C PRO A 108 2.32 -6.04 7.14
N GLU A 109 3.28 -5.50 7.91
CA GLU A 109 4.49 -6.22 8.30
C GLU A 109 4.18 -7.52 9.04
N GLU A 110 3.18 -7.51 9.90
CA GLU A 110 2.72 -8.68 10.66
C GLU A 110 2.20 -9.83 9.78
N GLU A 111 1.73 -9.52 8.57
CA GLU A 111 1.23 -10.51 7.61
C GLU A 111 2.33 -11.08 6.70
N TRP A 112 3.53 -10.50 6.71
CA TRP A 112 4.63 -10.94 5.87
C TRP A 112 4.97 -12.43 6.04
N LYS A 113 5.04 -12.88 7.29
CA LYS A 113 5.35 -14.29 7.58
C LYS A 113 4.37 -15.25 6.90
N HIS A 114 3.11 -14.88 6.79
CA HIS A 114 2.08 -15.67 6.12
C HIS A 114 2.19 -15.50 4.59
N LEU A 115 2.32 -14.27 4.11
CA LEU A 115 2.43 -13.96 2.69
C LEU A 115 3.60 -14.69 2.03
N GLN A 116 4.79 -14.67 2.62
CA GLN A 116 5.95 -15.38 2.06
C GLN A 116 5.72 -16.90 1.94
N GLN A 117 4.95 -17.49 2.87
CA GLN A 117 4.61 -18.90 2.79
C GLN A 117 3.64 -19.19 1.65
N VAL A 118 2.67 -18.28 1.42
CA VAL A 118 1.77 -18.33 0.27
C VAL A 118 2.59 -18.24 -1.02
N ILE A 119 3.42 -17.20 -1.19
CA ILE A 119 4.27 -17.01 -2.37
C ILE A 119 5.12 -18.26 -2.62
N TYR A 120 5.80 -18.77 -1.59
CA TYR A 120 6.64 -19.96 -1.76
C TYR A 120 5.84 -21.20 -2.15
N ARG A 121 4.65 -21.39 -1.61
CA ARG A 121 3.78 -22.52 -1.93
C ARG A 121 3.25 -22.43 -3.36
N GLU A 122 2.78 -21.25 -3.75
CA GLU A 122 2.10 -21.02 -5.02
C GLU A 122 3.08 -21.00 -6.21
N SER A 123 4.20 -20.28 -6.09
CA SER A 123 5.10 -20.04 -7.22
C SER A 123 6.56 -20.47 -6.99
N ARG A 124 6.96 -20.88 -5.78
CA ARG A 124 8.37 -21.03 -5.40
C ARG A 124 9.19 -19.75 -5.58
N CYS A 125 8.57 -18.60 -5.33
CA CYS A 125 9.14 -17.25 -5.52
C CYS A 125 9.39 -16.88 -7.01
N GLN A 126 8.76 -17.57 -7.95
CA GLN A 126 8.91 -17.32 -9.38
C GLN A 126 7.81 -16.34 -9.85
N THR A 127 8.22 -15.24 -10.48
CA THR A 127 7.28 -14.24 -10.99
C THR A 127 6.54 -14.71 -12.24
N ASP A 128 7.17 -15.57 -13.04
CA ASP A 128 6.67 -16.13 -14.29
C ASP A 128 5.95 -17.48 -14.13
N ALA A 129 5.63 -17.86 -12.89
CA ALA A 129 4.90 -19.09 -12.63
C ALA A 129 3.52 -19.05 -13.29
N TRP A 130 3.22 -20.10 -14.10
CA TRP A 130 1.98 -20.22 -14.88
C TRP A 130 1.52 -21.68 -14.96
N ASN A 131 0.24 -21.94 -14.65
CA ASN A 131 -0.35 -23.28 -14.72
C ASN A 131 -1.50 -23.41 -15.72
N GLY A 132 -1.72 -22.39 -16.56
CA GLY A 132 -2.84 -22.32 -17.51
C GLY A 132 -4.05 -21.54 -17.01
N HIS A 133 -4.15 -21.28 -15.70
CA HIS A 133 -5.26 -20.59 -15.06
C HIS A 133 -4.81 -19.55 -14.04
N ASP A 134 -3.72 -19.82 -13.33
CA ASP A 134 -3.17 -18.98 -12.28
C ASP A 134 -1.79 -18.47 -12.67
N SER A 135 -1.46 -17.24 -12.30
CA SER A 135 -0.24 -16.56 -12.74
C SER A 135 0.47 -15.77 -11.64
N GLY A 136 1.80 -15.77 -11.74
CA GLY A 136 2.71 -14.98 -10.94
C GLY A 136 2.91 -15.45 -9.50
N LEU A 137 3.49 -14.59 -8.67
CA LEU A 137 3.95 -14.92 -7.31
C LEU A 137 2.91 -15.58 -6.42
N THR A 138 1.69 -15.07 -6.42
CA THR A 138 0.58 -15.53 -5.57
C THR A 138 -0.45 -16.34 -6.32
N GLN A 139 -0.15 -16.71 -7.57
CA GLN A 139 -1.02 -17.48 -8.45
C GLN A 139 -2.42 -16.89 -8.56
N ILE A 140 -2.50 -15.67 -9.10
CA ILE A 140 -3.77 -15.00 -9.35
C ILE A 140 -4.54 -15.74 -10.45
N ASN A 141 -5.77 -16.14 -10.12
CA ASN A 141 -6.60 -16.95 -11.03
C ASN A 141 -7.30 -16.08 -12.09
N GLN A 142 -7.44 -16.64 -13.30
CA GLN A 142 -8.13 -16.00 -14.45
C GLN A 142 -9.58 -15.60 -14.20
N ILE A 143 -10.25 -16.15 -13.16
CA ILE A 143 -11.61 -15.72 -12.79
C ILE A 143 -11.68 -14.23 -12.45
N HIS A 144 -10.55 -13.62 -12.10
CA HIS A 144 -10.42 -12.21 -11.78
C HIS A 144 -10.16 -11.32 -13.01
N THR A 145 -10.14 -11.85 -14.24
CA THR A 145 -9.84 -11.10 -15.47
C THR A 145 -10.69 -9.83 -15.60
N LYS A 146 -11.99 -9.90 -15.27
CA LYS A 146 -12.83 -8.70 -15.33
C LYS A 146 -12.36 -7.63 -14.34
N TRP A 147 -12.06 -7.99 -13.11
CA TRP A 147 -11.59 -7.04 -12.10
C TRP A 147 -10.22 -6.46 -12.48
N LEU A 148 -9.31 -7.29 -12.97
CA LEU A 148 -8.02 -6.83 -13.50
C LEU A 148 -8.21 -5.85 -14.65
N SER A 149 -9.09 -6.15 -15.60
CA SER A 149 -9.43 -5.24 -16.72
C SER A 149 -9.98 -3.90 -16.25
N ASP A 150 -10.85 -3.88 -15.22
CA ASP A 150 -11.36 -2.65 -14.61
C ASP A 150 -10.24 -1.80 -13.97
N MET A 151 -9.08 -2.42 -13.64
CA MET A 151 -7.85 -1.75 -13.17
C MET A 151 -6.89 -1.39 -14.32
N GLY A 152 -7.22 -1.69 -15.57
CA GLY A 152 -6.35 -1.50 -16.73
C GLY A 152 -5.25 -2.56 -16.86
N TRP A 153 -5.43 -3.74 -16.23
CA TRP A 153 -4.50 -4.85 -16.25
C TRP A 153 -5.05 -6.06 -16.99
N SER A 154 -4.16 -6.87 -17.55
CA SER A 154 -4.47 -8.11 -18.27
C SER A 154 -4.07 -9.34 -17.46
N HIS A 155 -4.76 -10.46 -17.68
CA HIS A 155 -4.37 -11.77 -17.20
C HIS A 155 -3.99 -12.65 -18.40
N PRO A 156 -2.87 -13.35 -18.39
CA PRO A 156 -1.91 -13.51 -17.29
C PRO A 156 -0.81 -12.43 -17.24
N ASP A 157 -0.61 -11.64 -18.31
CA ASP A 157 0.61 -10.89 -18.60
C ASP A 157 1.01 -9.92 -17.48
N ASP A 158 0.05 -9.11 -16.98
CA ASP A 158 0.34 -8.18 -15.90
C ASP A 158 0.54 -8.85 -14.54
N MET A 159 0.13 -10.11 -14.40
CA MET A 159 0.32 -10.86 -13.16
C MET A 159 1.72 -11.49 -13.04
N PHE A 160 2.53 -11.42 -14.08
CA PHE A 160 3.96 -11.75 -14.03
C PHE A 160 4.81 -10.59 -13.48
N ASP A 161 4.27 -9.38 -13.47
CA ASP A 161 4.86 -8.25 -12.76
C ASP A 161 4.65 -8.42 -11.24
N PRO A 162 5.73 -8.49 -10.43
CA PRO A 162 5.62 -8.77 -9.00
C PRO A 162 4.86 -7.67 -8.24
N GLU A 163 4.99 -6.40 -8.64
CA GLU A 163 4.29 -5.29 -8.00
C GLU A 163 2.78 -5.38 -8.24
N LYS A 164 2.37 -5.61 -9.49
CA LYS A 164 0.96 -5.77 -9.84
C LYS A 164 0.35 -7.00 -9.19
N ASN A 165 1.09 -8.11 -9.18
CA ASN A 165 0.66 -9.36 -8.55
C ASN A 165 0.42 -9.17 -7.04
N LEU A 166 1.40 -8.62 -6.32
CA LEU A 166 1.29 -8.35 -4.88
C LEU A 166 0.22 -7.31 -4.55
N THR A 167 0.06 -6.28 -5.40
CA THR A 167 -1.01 -5.28 -5.26
C THR A 167 -2.39 -5.92 -5.40
N PHE A 168 -2.58 -6.78 -6.41
CA PHE A 168 -3.87 -7.45 -6.60
C PHE A 168 -4.14 -8.46 -5.50
N ALA A 169 -3.13 -9.23 -5.10
CA ALA A 169 -3.21 -10.14 -3.97
C ALA A 169 -3.60 -9.42 -2.67
N PHE A 170 -3.03 -8.23 -2.42
CA PHE A 170 -3.40 -7.41 -1.27
C PHE A 170 -4.88 -7.02 -1.28
N ARG A 171 -5.42 -6.61 -2.43
CA ARG A 171 -6.86 -6.30 -2.58
C ARG A 171 -7.75 -7.52 -2.34
N LEU A 172 -7.35 -8.70 -2.80
CA LEU A 172 -8.07 -9.95 -2.51
C LEU A 172 -8.05 -10.26 -1.01
N TRP A 173 -6.89 -10.10 -0.38
CA TRP A 173 -6.73 -10.30 1.06
C TRP A 173 -7.57 -9.30 1.88
N GLN A 174 -7.58 -8.02 1.53
CA GLN A 174 -8.41 -7.02 2.19
C GLN A 174 -9.91 -7.38 2.16
N GLY A 175 -10.39 -7.94 1.06
CA GLY A 175 -11.79 -8.31 0.89
C GLY A 175 -12.17 -9.66 1.52
N SER A 176 -11.23 -10.59 1.63
CA SER A 176 -11.53 -11.99 1.94
C SER A 176 -10.58 -12.63 2.94
N GLY A 177 -9.57 -11.92 3.43
CA GLY A 177 -8.48 -12.48 4.21
C GLY A 177 -7.73 -13.54 3.38
N TRP A 178 -7.25 -14.55 4.04
CA TRP A 178 -6.49 -15.62 3.41
C TRP A 178 -7.33 -16.68 2.67
N LYS A 179 -8.66 -16.51 2.55
CA LYS A 179 -9.57 -17.49 1.93
C LYS A 179 -9.17 -17.88 0.49
N PRO A 180 -8.72 -16.97 -0.40
CA PRO A 180 -8.33 -17.33 -1.77
C PRO A 180 -7.22 -18.38 -1.83
N TRP A 181 -6.36 -18.42 -0.83
CA TRP A 181 -5.19 -19.32 -0.78
C TRP A 181 -5.35 -20.51 0.17
N ARG A 182 -6.59 -20.79 0.62
CA ARG A 182 -6.87 -21.95 1.48
C ARG A 182 -6.98 -23.24 0.65
N PHE A 183 -6.22 -24.25 1.08
CA PHE A 183 -6.51 -25.62 0.67
C PHE A 183 -7.54 -26.24 1.61
N SER A 184 -8.42 -27.09 1.07
CA SER A 184 -9.22 -28.01 1.88
C SER A 184 -8.24 -28.93 2.64
N GLY A 185 -8.11 -28.73 3.95
CA GLY A 185 -7.15 -29.47 4.80
C GLY A 185 -5.91 -28.70 5.25
N SER A 186 -5.69 -27.44 4.82
CA SER A 186 -4.63 -26.63 5.38
C SER A 186 -5.06 -25.94 6.66
N THR A 187 -4.18 -25.95 7.68
CA THR A 187 -4.36 -25.24 8.96
C THR A 187 -4.01 -23.75 8.84
N PHE A 188 -3.73 -23.24 7.62
CA PHE A 188 -3.43 -21.83 7.39
C PHE A 188 -4.68 -20.98 7.60
N GLY A 189 -4.63 -20.07 8.57
CA GLY A 189 -5.64 -19.05 8.79
C GLY A 189 -6.79 -19.47 9.73
N GLN A 190 -6.52 -20.22 10.79
CA GLN A 190 -7.33 -20.26 11.99
C GLN A 190 -6.89 -19.18 12.95
#